data_07a2cfa171736a604adb3c3181c4f910
#
_entry.id   07a2cfa171736a604adb3c3181c4f910
#
_cell.length_a   1.000
_cell.length_b   1.000
_cell.length_c   1.000
_cell.angle_alpha   90.00
_cell.angle_beta   90.00
_cell.angle_gamma   90.00
#
_symmetry.space_group_name_H-M   'P 1'
#
loop_
_entity.id
_entity.type
_entity.pdbx_description
1 polymer ?
#
loop_
_entity_poly.entity_id
_entity_poly.type
_entity_poly.pdbx_seq_one_letter_code
_entity_poly.pdbx_strand_id
1 'polypeptide(L)'
;SKGWQPKNFVRGQFSISGNLISKGNIDMIAIIFHPLGLNPFVRCPMSELYNRYVDVEDLEDAELNHLKRIVSSEREAQVCIQQIESFLMRRLVDIGHNYNRIESVIRLIANYPQTDVDTLAKDACLGYRQFKRIFTEYVGMNPKEYYKVIRFQRILYMLQDNPEMEFTDLSYLCGFYDPSHLVK
;
A
#
# COMPACT_ATOMS: atom_id res chain seq x y z
N SER A 1 14.36 -2.36 14.47
CA SER A 1 14.07 -2.17 15.89
C SER A 1 12.92 -3.09 16.29
N LYS A 2 13.12 -3.89 17.36
CA LYS A 2 12.05 -4.66 17.99
C LYS A 2 11.18 -3.68 18.78
N GLY A 3 10.14 -3.14 18.15
CA GLY A 3 9.16 -2.28 18.81
C GLY A 3 7.78 -2.92 18.77
N TRP A 4 6.92 -2.61 19.74
CA TRP A 4 5.52 -2.98 19.68
C TRP A 4 4.81 -2.13 18.63
N GLN A 5 3.91 -2.75 17.86
CA GLN A 5 3.04 -1.99 16.98
C GLN A 5 2.08 -1.14 17.81
N PRO A 6 1.74 0.09 17.36
CA PRO A 6 0.64 0.84 17.96
C PRO A 6 -0.66 0.03 17.89
N LYS A 7 -1.55 0.25 18.86
CA LYS A 7 -2.87 -0.44 18.87
C LYS A 7 -3.74 -0.02 17.70
N ASN A 8 -3.70 1.27 17.36
CA ASN A 8 -4.45 1.83 16.24
C ASN A 8 -3.44 2.55 15.34
N PHE A 9 -3.26 2.04 14.16
CA PHE A 9 -2.23 2.55 13.25
C PHE A 9 -2.70 2.58 11.80
N VAL A 10 -2.06 3.45 11.06
CA VAL A 10 -2.10 3.46 9.61
C VAL A 10 -0.76 2.94 9.10
N ARG A 11 -0.82 2.12 8.08
CA ARG A 11 0.35 1.53 7.45
C ARG A 11 0.37 1.88 5.97
N GLY A 12 1.50 2.39 5.49
CA GLY A 12 1.74 2.62 4.07
C GLY A 12 2.27 1.38 3.34
N GLN A 13 2.82 1.61 2.17
CA GLN A 13 3.47 0.58 1.37
C GLN A 13 4.77 0.11 2.03
N PHE A 14 5.06 -1.18 1.91
CA PHE A 14 6.28 -1.80 2.42
C PHE A 14 7.08 -2.43 1.29
N SER A 15 8.38 -2.18 1.25
CA SER A 15 9.33 -2.84 0.35
C SER A 15 10.19 -3.88 1.05
N ILE A 16 10.04 -4.01 2.37
CA ILE A 16 10.77 -4.96 3.20
C ILE A 16 9.81 -5.95 3.86
N SER A 17 10.24 -7.20 3.97
CA SER A 17 9.53 -8.20 4.75
C SER A 17 9.77 -7.98 6.25
N GLY A 18 8.80 -8.34 7.06
CA GLY A 18 8.91 -8.30 8.53
C GLY A 18 8.15 -9.45 9.17
N ASN A 19 8.66 -9.94 10.27
CA ASN A 19 7.97 -10.94 11.08
C ASN A 19 7.10 -10.24 12.11
N LEU A 20 5.82 -10.61 12.15
CA LEU A 20 4.90 -10.22 13.21
C LEU A 20 4.88 -11.34 14.25
N ILE A 21 5.19 -10.99 15.48
CA ILE A 21 5.10 -11.92 16.62
C ILE A 21 3.96 -11.44 17.50
N SER A 22 2.95 -12.27 17.66
CA SER A 22 1.82 -12.01 18.56
C SER A 22 1.97 -12.80 19.87
N LYS A 23 1.45 -12.24 20.95
CA LYS A 23 1.33 -12.93 22.25
C LYS A 23 -0.12 -12.82 22.74
N GLY A 24 -0.73 -13.96 23.08
CA GLY A 24 -2.11 -14.02 23.56
C GLY A 24 -3.15 -13.96 22.43
N ASN A 25 -4.39 -13.65 22.80
CA ASN A 25 -5.49 -13.50 21.87
C ASN A 25 -5.40 -12.15 21.15
N ILE A 26 -5.71 -12.13 19.87
CA ILE A 26 -5.74 -10.94 19.03
C ILE A 26 -7.16 -10.77 18.49
N ASP A 27 -7.77 -9.63 18.83
CA ASP A 27 -8.96 -9.12 18.17
C ASP A 27 -8.52 -7.91 17.33
N MET A 28 -8.70 -7.99 16.00
CA MET A 28 -8.23 -6.95 15.10
C MET A 28 -9.24 -6.71 13.98
N ILE A 29 -9.53 -5.45 13.72
CA ILE A 29 -10.20 -5.01 12.49
C ILE A 29 -9.13 -4.43 11.58
N ALA A 30 -8.98 -5.00 10.39
CA ALA A 30 -8.04 -4.54 9.38
C ALA A 30 -8.79 -4.07 8.13
N ILE A 31 -8.45 -2.87 7.65
CA ILE A 31 -8.96 -2.32 6.40
C ILE A 31 -7.82 -2.38 5.40
N ILE A 32 -8.03 -3.14 4.32
CA ILE A 32 -7.05 -3.29 3.26
C ILE A 32 -7.50 -2.45 2.07
N PHE A 33 -6.67 -1.48 1.71
CA PHE A 33 -6.94 -0.60 0.59
C PHE A 33 -6.19 -1.05 -0.67
N HIS A 34 -6.78 -0.75 -1.83
CA HIS A 34 -6.04 -0.66 -3.08
C HIS A 34 -4.85 0.30 -2.92
N PRO A 35 -3.76 0.18 -3.69
CA PRO A 35 -2.53 0.98 -3.49
C PRO A 35 -2.71 2.49 -3.34
N LEU A 36 -3.75 3.08 -3.96
CA LEU A 36 -4.11 4.49 -3.78
C LEU A 36 -5.25 4.71 -2.79
N GLY A 37 -5.93 3.65 -2.37
CA GLY A 37 -7.20 3.75 -1.67
C GLY A 37 -7.11 4.40 -0.29
N LEU A 38 -5.94 4.43 0.33
CA LEU A 38 -5.74 5.13 1.61
C LEU A 38 -5.63 6.64 1.45
N ASN A 39 -5.12 7.12 0.32
CA ASN A 39 -4.80 8.54 0.08
C ASN A 39 -5.96 9.51 0.39
N PRO A 40 -7.23 9.25 -0.01
CA PRO A 40 -8.34 10.14 0.31
C PRO A 40 -8.67 10.26 1.80
N PHE A 41 -8.24 9.30 2.61
CA PHE A 41 -8.65 9.18 4.02
C PHE A 41 -7.64 9.70 5.03
N VAL A 42 -6.41 10.00 4.61
CA VAL A 42 -5.36 10.57 5.45
C VAL A 42 -4.88 11.90 4.88
N ARG A 43 -4.45 12.80 5.77
CA ARG A 43 -4.05 14.17 5.38
C ARG A 43 -2.54 14.34 5.31
N CYS A 44 -1.81 13.27 4.99
CA CYS A 44 -0.37 13.32 4.81
C CYS A 44 0.05 12.67 3.48
N PRO A 45 1.18 13.02 2.90
CA PRO A 45 1.75 12.32 1.76
C PRO A 45 1.97 10.84 2.12
N MET A 46 1.63 9.92 1.22
CA MET A 46 1.82 8.49 1.46
C MET A 46 3.28 8.12 1.68
N SER A 47 4.22 8.94 1.21
CA SER A 47 5.66 8.77 1.45
C SER A 47 6.05 8.84 2.93
N GLU A 48 5.28 9.53 3.77
CA GLU A 48 5.51 9.59 5.22
C GLU A 48 5.15 8.27 5.92
N LEU A 49 4.29 7.48 5.29
CA LEU A 49 3.86 6.18 5.79
C LEU A 49 4.73 5.02 5.27
N TYR A 50 5.67 5.28 4.35
CA TYR A 50 6.47 4.26 3.70
C TYR A 50 7.34 3.48 4.70
N ASN A 51 7.23 2.14 4.67
CA ASN A 51 7.89 1.23 5.61
C ASN A 51 7.63 1.54 7.10
N ARG A 52 6.49 2.14 7.43
CA ARG A 52 6.16 2.55 8.79
C ARG A 52 4.77 2.09 9.22
N TYR A 53 4.64 1.85 10.51
CA TYR A 53 3.39 1.81 11.24
C TYR A 53 3.29 3.13 11.99
N VAL A 54 2.34 3.98 11.63
CA VAL A 54 2.16 5.32 12.21
C VAL A 54 0.93 5.27 13.10
N ASP A 55 1.07 5.62 14.38
CA ASP A 55 -0.08 5.71 15.29
C ASP A 55 -1.04 6.76 14.74
N VAL A 56 -2.34 6.48 14.87
CA VAL A 56 -3.38 7.42 14.44
C VAL A 56 -3.22 8.78 15.11
N GLU A 57 -2.71 8.84 16.34
CA GLU A 57 -2.47 10.11 17.05
C GLU A 57 -1.39 10.96 16.39
N ASP A 58 -0.37 10.33 15.83
CA ASP A 58 0.75 11.02 15.17
C ASP A 58 0.35 11.66 13.83
N LEU A 59 -0.83 11.32 13.29
CA LEU A 59 -1.35 11.90 12.04
C LEU A 59 -2.00 13.28 12.25
N GLU A 60 -2.14 13.75 13.49
CA GLU A 60 -2.71 15.05 13.86
C GLU A 60 -4.10 15.32 13.24
N ASP A 61 -4.86 14.28 12.98
CA ASP A 61 -6.18 14.34 12.35
C ASP A 61 -7.28 14.16 13.39
N ALA A 62 -8.02 15.25 13.68
CA ALA A 62 -9.02 15.27 14.73
C ALA A 62 -10.17 14.27 14.52
N GLU A 63 -10.60 14.05 13.25
CA GLU A 63 -11.69 13.11 12.94
C GLU A 63 -11.21 11.67 13.07
N LEU A 64 -9.99 11.38 12.62
CA LEU A 64 -9.38 10.07 12.73
C LEU A 64 -9.12 9.73 14.20
N ASN A 65 -8.67 10.71 15.00
CA ASN A 65 -8.53 10.57 16.44
C ASN A 65 -9.86 10.39 17.16
N HIS A 66 -10.93 10.99 16.66
CA HIS A 66 -12.28 10.76 17.17
C HIS A 66 -12.73 9.32 16.88
N LEU A 67 -12.56 8.84 15.65
CA LEU A 67 -12.84 7.46 15.27
C LEU A 67 -12.07 6.47 16.13
N LYS A 68 -10.74 6.69 16.34
CA LYS A 68 -9.89 5.88 17.23
C LYS A 68 -10.52 5.73 18.61
N ARG A 69 -11.02 6.81 19.21
CA ARG A 69 -11.64 6.77 20.56
C ARG A 69 -12.89 5.91 20.57
N ILE A 70 -13.76 6.05 19.56
CA ILE A 70 -14.99 5.25 19.44
C ILE A 70 -14.63 3.77 19.33
N VAL A 71 -13.80 3.40 18.37
CA VAL A 71 -13.40 2.00 18.11
C VAL A 71 -12.66 1.38 19.30
N SER A 72 -11.87 2.17 20.02
CA SER A 72 -11.13 1.66 21.19
C SER A 72 -12.00 1.43 22.42
N SER A 73 -13.16 2.08 22.52
CA SER A 73 -14.12 1.94 23.64
C SER A 73 -15.23 0.91 23.36
N GLU A 74 -15.49 0.61 22.08
CA GLU A 74 -16.53 -0.31 21.66
C GLU A 74 -16.01 -1.77 21.68
N ARG A 75 -16.87 -2.69 22.06
CA ARG A 75 -16.58 -4.13 22.12
C ARG A 75 -17.22 -4.92 20.98
N GLU A 76 -18.26 -4.37 20.38
CA GLU A 76 -18.98 -5.02 19.30
C GLU A 76 -18.33 -4.69 17.96
N ALA A 77 -17.72 -5.69 17.33
CA ALA A 77 -17.00 -5.51 16.06
C ALA A 77 -17.87 -4.90 14.96
N GLN A 78 -19.17 -5.28 14.89
CA GLN A 78 -20.10 -4.75 13.88
C GLN A 78 -20.32 -3.27 14.04
N VAL A 79 -20.43 -2.76 15.27
CA VAL A 79 -20.55 -1.32 15.55
C VAL A 79 -19.28 -0.58 15.15
N CYS A 80 -18.10 -1.14 15.48
CA CYS A 80 -16.83 -0.59 15.03
C CYS A 80 -16.76 -0.47 13.50
N ILE A 81 -17.13 -1.53 12.78
CA ILE A 81 -17.13 -1.54 11.31
C ILE A 81 -18.06 -0.45 10.77
N GLN A 82 -19.28 -0.31 11.28
CA GLN A 82 -20.21 0.73 10.84
C GLN A 82 -19.65 2.15 11.07
N GLN A 83 -18.98 2.39 12.19
CA GLN A 83 -18.34 3.68 12.45
C GLN A 83 -17.20 3.99 11.49
N ILE A 84 -16.39 2.96 11.18
CA ILE A 84 -15.31 3.06 10.20
C ILE A 84 -15.87 3.35 8.80
N GLU A 85 -16.87 2.59 8.36
CA GLU A 85 -17.51 2.78 7.05
C GLU A 85 -18.12 4.18 6.94
N SER A 86 -18.80 4.64 7.98
CA SER A 86 -19.38 5.99 8.03
C SER A 86 -18.31 7.08 7.92
N PHE A 87 -17.16 6.89 8.56
CA PHE A 87 -16.02 7.79 8.46
C PHE A 87 -15.45 7.80 7.03
N LEU A 88 -15.23 6.64 6.43
CA LEU A 88 -14.70 6.51 5.08
C LEU A 88 -15.64 7.16 4.06
N MET A 89 -16.93 6.90 4.15
CA MET A 89 -17.95 7.48 3.26
C MET A 89 -17.99 9.01 3.34
N ARG A 90 -17.87 9.59 4.53
CA ARG A 90 -17.83 11.07 4.70
C ARG A 90 -16.58 11.69 4.12
N ARG A 91 -15.46 10.97 4.14
CA ARG A 91 -14.16 11.46 3.61
C ARG A 91 -13.94 11.18 2.14
N LEU A 92 -14.72 10.33 1.54
CA LEU A 92 -14.64 10.07 0.11
C LEU A 92 -15.16 11.31 -0.65
N VAL A 93 -14.31 12.32 -0.73
CA VAL A 93 -14.53 13.55 -1.49
C VAL A 93 -13.81 13.46 -2.83
N ASP A 94 -14.00 14.48 -3.66
CA ASP A 94 -13.43 14.60 -5.00
C ASP A 94 -11.95 14.15 -5.08
N ILE A 95 -11.75 13.10 -5.83
CA ILE A 95 -10.44 12.50 -6.06
C ILE A 95 -9.77 13.33 -7.15
N GLY A 96 -8.87 14.20 -6.79
CA GLY A 96 -8.23 15.15 -7.71
C GLY A 96 -7.60 14.50 -8.94
N HIS A 97 -7.38 15.29 -9.97
CA HIS A 97 -6.90 14.86 -11.29
C HIS A 97 -5.60 14.02 -11.27
N ASN A 98 -4.69 14.28 -10.35
CA ASN A 98 -3.47 13.49 -10.21
C ASN A 98 -3.75 12.07 -9.70
N TYR A 99 -4.75 11.87 -8.86
CA TYR A 99 -5.15 10.54 -8.43
C TYR A 99 -5.52 9.67 -9.62
N ASN A 100 -6.38 10.15 -10.50
CA ASN A 100 -6.84 9.41 -11.69
C ASN A 100 -5.68 9.06 -12.63
N ARG A 101 -4.72 9.97 -12.79
CA ARG A 101 -3.49 9.70 -13.58
C ARG A 101 -2.66 8.56 -12.97
N ILE A 102 -2.45 8.59 -11.66
CA ILE A 102 -1.68 7.55 -10.99
C ILE A 102 -2.45 6.23 -10.94
N GLU A 103 -3.77 6.28 -10.81
CA GLU A 103 -4.61 5.08 -10.88
C GLU A 103 -4.48 4.38 -12.24
N SER A 104 -4.53 5.10 -13.36
CA SER A 104 -4.29 4.54 -14.70
C SER A 104 -2.94 3.83 -14.76
N VAL A 105 -1.90 4.48 -14.25
CA VAL A 105 -0.55 3.92 -14.20
C VAL A 105 -0.49 2.65 -13.35
N ILE A 106 -1.12 2.61 -12.19
CA ILE A 106 -1.16 1.41 -11.35
C ILE A 106 -1.85 0.26 -12.05
N ARG A 107 -2.96 0.52 -12.76
CA ARG A 107 -3.65 -0.47 -13.59
C ARG A 107 -2.76 -0.97 -14.73
N LEU A 108 -2.00 -0.08 -15.36
CA LEU A 108 -1.06 -0.44 -16.42
C LEU A 108 0.06 -1.33 -15.87
N ILE A 109 0.64 -1.01 -14.73
CA ILE A 109 1.65 -1.83 -14.04
C ILE A 109 1.10 -3.22 -13.69
N ALA A 110 -0.12 -3.31 -13.20
CA ALA A 110 -0.74 -4.58 -12.82
C ALA A 110 -0.90 -5.52 -14.04
N ASN A 111 -1.27 -4.97 -15.19
CA ASN A 111 -1.47 -5.74 -16.42
C ASN A 111 -0.15 -5.99 -17.19
N TYR A 112 0.76 -5.02 -17.18
CA TYR A 112 2.01 -5.04 -17.93
C TYR A 112 3.21 -4.70 -17.04
N PRO A 113 3.63 -5.61 -16.13
CA PRO A 113 4.67 -5.34 -15.14
C PRO A 113 6.08 -5.20 -15.73
N GLN A 114 6.21 -5.20 -17.04
CA GLN A 114 7.48 -4.97 -17.77
C GLN A 114 7.57 -3.57 -18.39
N THR A 115 6.51 -2.76 -18.28
CA THR A 115 6.50 -1.41 -18.84
C THR A 115 7.56 -0.55 -18.16
N ASP A 116 8.37 0.16 -18.93
CA ASP A 116 9.39 1.05 -18.37
C ASP A 116 8.79 2.32 -17.76
N VAL A 117 9.55 2.96 -16.86
CA VAL A 117 9.07 4.12 -16.09
C VAL A 117 8.84 5.34 -17.00
N ASP A 118 9.58 5.49 -18.10
CA ASP A 118 9.40 6.60 -19.04
C ASP A 118 8.07 6.46 -19.80
N THR A 119 7.71 5.24 -20.18
CA THR A 119 6.40 4.95 -20.78
C THR A 119 5.26 5.24 -19.82
N LEU A 120 5.41 4.89 -18.54
CA LEU A 120 4.40 5.23 -17.52
C LEU A 120 4.25 6.73 -17.30
N ALA A 121 5.35 7.46 -17.33
CA ALA A 121 5.30 8.92 -17.22
C ALA A 121 4.55 9.55 -18.40
N LYS A 122 4.77 9.03 -19.60
CA LYS A 122 4.05 9.46 -20.82
C LYS A 122 2.55 9.13 -20.74
N ASP A 123 2.20 7.93 -20.27
CA ASP A 123 0.80 7.51 -20.07
C ASP A 123 0.09 8.44 -19.07
N ALA A 124 0.76 8.82 -18.01
CA ALA A 124 0.27 9.81 -17.05
C ALA A 124 0.23 11.25 -17.61
N CYS A 125 0.69 11.50 -18.84
CA CYS A 125 0.87 12.84 -19.40
C CYS A 125 1.73 13.74 -18.50
N LEU A 126 2.84 13.21 -17.96
CA LEU A 126 3.76 13.88 -17.06
C LEU A 126 5.19 13.74 -17.53
N GLY A 127 6.02 14.76 -17.24
CA GLY A 127 7.47 14.61 -17.36
C GLY A 127 8.01 13.66 -16.29
N TYR A 128 9.10 12.93 -16.59
CA TYR A 128 9.67 11.90 -15.71
C TYR A 128 9.85 12.32 -14.25
N ARG A 129 10.44 13.52 -14.02
CA ARG A 129 10.67 14.03 -12.65
C ARG A 129 9.36 14.32 -11.92
N GLN A 130 8.40 14.91 -12.61
CA GLN A 130 7.08 15.23 -12.07
C GLN A 130 6.31 13.94 -11.77
N PHE A 131 6.31 12.97 -12.70
CA PHE A 131 5.72 11.66 -12.51
C PHE A 131 6.27 10.98 -11.26
N LYS A 132 7.60 10.88 -11.13
CA LYS A 132 8.24 10.25 -9.97
C LYS A 132 7.81 10.91 -8.66
N ARG A 133 7.75 12.24 -8.61
CA ARG A 133 7.33 13.00 -7.42
C ARG A 133 5.88 12.70 -7.07
N ILE A 134 4.96 12.85 -8.03
CA ILE A 134 3.52 12.63 -7.81
C ILE A 134 3.25 11.17 -7.46
N PHE A 135 3.85 10.23 -8.16
CA PHE A 135 3.71 8.82 -7.85
C PHE A 135 4.14 8.51 -6.42
N THR A 136 5.29 9.02 -5.98
CA THR A 136 5.79 8.80 -4.61
C THR A 136 4.88 9.44 -3.56
N GLU A 137 4.34 10.62 -3.84
CA GLU A 137 3.39 11.32 -2.96
C GLU A 137 2.09 10.53 -2.76
N TYR A 138 1.55 9.94 -3.84
CA TYR A 138 0.26 9.25 -3.82
C TYR A 138 0.34 7.77 -3.45
N VAL A 139 1.42 7.07 -3.83
CA VAL A 139 1.61 5.63 -3.59
C VAL A 139 2.43 5.36 -2.32
N GLY A 140 3.32 6.29 -1.95
CA GLY A 140 4.19 6.17 -0.79
C GLY A 140 5.58 5.61 -1.09
N MET A 141 5.83 5.06 -2.27
CA MET A 141 7.14 4.58 -2.68
C MET A 141 7.45 5.00 -4.13
N ASN A 142 8.71 4.98 -4.52
CA ASN A 142 9.06 5.35 -5.88
C ASN A 142 8.61 4.27 -6.89
N PRO A 143 8.39 4.64 -8.18
CA PRO A 143 7.89 3.71 -9.18
C PRO A 143 8.71 2.42 -9.33
N LYS A 144 10.04 2.50 -9.27
CA LYS A 144 10.91 1.32 -9.43
C LYS A 144 10.78 0.34 -8.27
N GLU A 145 10.64 0.85 -7.05
CA GLU A 145 10.40 0.01 -5.87
C GLU A 145 9.02 -0.63 -5.92
N TYR A 146 7.99 0.14 -6.30
CA TYR A 146 6.65 -0.38 -6.48
C TYR A 146 6.62 -1.53 -7.49
N TYR A 147 7.31 -1.40 -8.61
CA TYR A 147 7.48 -2.48 -9.58
C TYR A 147 8.08 -3.75 -8.99
N LYS A 148 9.14 -3.60 -8.19
CA LYS A 148 9.77 -4.76 -7.54
C LYS A 148 8.76 -5.49 -6.65
N VAL A 149 7.97 -4.75 -5.87
CA VAL A 149 6.94 -5.32 -5.00
C VAL A 149 5.88 -6.05 -5.81
N ILE A 150 5.34 -5.45 -6.88
CA ILE A 150 4.32 -6.08 -7.72
C ILE A 150 4.84 -7.34 -8.41
N ARG A 151 6.06 -7.30 -8.96
CA ARG A 151 6.69 -8.47 -9.59
C ARG A 151 6.90 -9.60 -8.58
N PHE A 152 7.36 -9.26 -7.38
CA PHE A 152 7.54 -10.23 -6.31
C PHE A 152 6.21 -10.85 -5.87
N GLN A 153 5.17 -10.05 -5.65
CA GLN A 153 3.83 -10.56 -5.35
C GLN A 153 3.32 -11.50 -6.44
N ARG A 154 3.55 -11.17 -7.71
CA ARG A 154 3.17 -12.04 -8.82
C ARG A 154 3.86 -13.40 -8.77
N ILE A 155 5.14 -13.44 -8.42
CA ILE A 155 5.86 -14.71 -8.22
C ILE A 155 5.19 -15.53 -7.11
N LEU A 156 4.85 -14.90 -5.98
CA LEU A 156 4.20 -15.59 -4.87
C LEU A 156 2.84 -16.20 -5.27
N TYR A 157 2.02 -15.46 -6.03
CA TYR A 157 0.76 -15.99 -6.56
C TYR A 157 0.99 -17.15 -7.53
N MET A 158 1.95 -17.02 -8.45
CA MET A 158 2.26 -18.11 -9.40
C MET A 158 2.79 -19.35 -8.70
N LEU A 159 3.57 -19.19 -7.62
CA LEU A 159 4.03 -20.32 -6.78
C LEU A 159 2.88 -21.03 -6.07
N GLN A 160 1.85 -20.28 -5.62
CA GLN A 160 0.67 -20.90 -5.00
C GLN A 160 -0.12 -21.75 -6.00
N ASP A 161 -0.25 -21.27 -7.25
CA ASP A 161 -0.98 -21.96 -8.30
C ASP A 161 -0.15 -23.10 -8.94
N ASN A 162 1.19 -22.99 -8.91
CA ASN A 162 2.12 -23.95 -9.53
C ASN A 162 3.32 -24.25 -8.61
N PRO A 163 3.11 -25.03 -7.53
CA PRO A 163 4.15 -25.29 -6.53
C PRO A 163 5.39 -26.02 -7.06
N GLU A 164 5.23 -26.75 -8.18
CA GLU A 164 6.32 -27.53 -8.82
C GLU A 164 7.23 -26.66 -9.73
N MET A 165 6.85 -25.39 -9.94
CA MET A 165 7.63 -24.52 -10.83
C MET A 165 8.92 -24.05 -10.15
N GLU A 166 10.03 -24.11 -10.89
CA GLU A 166 11.32 -23.59 -10.40
C GLU A 166 11.23 -22.06 -10.18
N PHE A 167 11.72 -21.61 -9.03
CA PHE A 167 11.72 -20.18 -8.68
C PHE A 167 12.44 -19.32 -9.73
N THR A 168 13.46 -19.88 -10.37
CA THR A 168 14.22 -19.25 -11.45
C THR A 168 13.33 -18.96 -12.66
N ASP A 169 12.53 -19.93 -13.10
CA ASP A 169 11.63 -19.77 -14.26
C ASP A 169 10.54 -18.74 -13.97
N LEU A 170 9.98 -18.78 -12.77
CA LEU A 170 8.99 -17.80 -12.32
C LEU A 170 9.57 -16.39 -12.30
N SER A 171 10.82 -16.23 -11.89
CA SER A 171 11.47 -14.92 -11.86
C SER A 171 11.62 -14.33 -13.26
N TYR A 172 12.01 -15.13 -14.25
CA TYR A 172 12.07 -14.70 -15.65
C TYR A 172 10.68 -14.34 -16.21
N LEU A 173 9.66 -15.16 -15.94
CA LEU A 173 8.28 -14.89 -16.35
C LEU A 173 7.72 -13.59 -15.74
N CYS A 174 8.17 -13.23 -14.55
CA CYS A 174 7.80 -11.98 -13.87
C CYS A 174 8.70 -10.79 -14.23
N GLY A 175 9.63 -10.95 -15.19
CA GLY A 175 10.44 -9.87 -15.73
C GLY A 175 11.65 -9.50 -14.89
N PHE A 176 12.17 -10.43 -14.09
CA PHE A 176 13.47 -10.27 -13.46
C PHE A 176 14.57 -10.79 -14.40
N TYR A 177 15.59 -9.98 -14.56
CA TYR A 177 16.76 -10.33 -15.42
C TYR A 177 17.70 -11.33 -14.77
N ASP A 178 17.71 -11.36 -13.43
CA ASP A 178 18.56 -12.22 -12.62
C ASP A 178 17.83 -12.55 -11.30
N PRO A 179 17.65 -13.85 -10.98
CA PRO A 179 17.04 -14.29 -9.72
C PRO A 179 17.76 -13.78 -8.47
N SER A 180 19.07 -13.49 -8.55
CA SER A 180 19.85 -12.95 -7.44
C SER A 180 19.40 -11.54 -7.00
N HIS A 181 18.70 -10.80 -7.86
CA HIS A 181 18.09 -9.50 -7.52
C HIS A 181 16.79 -9.59 -6.70
N LEU A 182 16.24 -10.79 -6.56
CA LEU A 182 15.03 -11.04 -5.74
C LEU A 182 15.34 -11.23 -4.26
N VAL A 183 16.57 -11.70 -3.95
CA VAL A 183 16.97 -12.12 -2.59
C VAL A 183 17.69 -10.99 -1.84
N LYS A 184 17.88 -9.84 -2.44
CA LYS A 184 18.40 -8.62 -1.81
C LYS A 184 17.27 -7.65 -1.45
#